data_9fd4ed6339c845ef72d514fd5edcfbec
#
_entry.id   9fd4ed6339c845ef72d514fd5edcfbec
#
_cell.length_a   1.000
_cell.length_b   1.000
_cell.length_c   1.000
_cell.angle_alpha   90.00
_cell.angle_beta   90.00
_cell.angle_gamma   90.00
#
_symmetry.space_group_name_H-M   'P 1'
#
loop_
_entity.id
_entity.type
_entity.pdbx_description
1 polymer ?
#
loop_
_entity_poly.entity_id
_entity_poly.type
_entity_poly.pdbx_seq_one_letter_code
_entity_poly.pdbx_strand_id
1 'polypeptide(L)'
;MNLQKLLLTRRFFSTLAFFSMQTVFFIYLQGKGLSNSEIAFSLSLLFFCNQALAILAGIWGDRFGLAKMMLLGCFLDVIAYIFFLSADNYILLLIATTCFGLGSCLFGTNAKACLLVIAGEEYKEKTRLQGKYLKVTSMSSMFAPLLVIPFIKYNHIEWLIWVCFAMEAILFALMVKPFYQIQTLQTLVKFRFAQIKEIITKEFLWVHLM
;
A
#
# COMPACT_ATOMS: atom_id res chain seq x y z
N MET A 1 -17.46 7.34 -12.23
CA MET A 1 -17.11 7.39 -10.80
C MET A 1 -15.98 8.42 -10.63
N ASN A 2 -16.07 9.35 -9.69
CA ASN A 2 -15.02 10.36 -9.47
C ASN A 2 -13.74 9.65 -9.00
N LEU A 3 -12.58 9.92 -9.65
CA LEU A 3 -11.28 9.30 -9.37
C LEU A 3 -10.90 9.39 -7.87
N GLN A 4 -11.18 10.55 -7.24
CA GLN A 4 -10.95 10.73 -5.80
C GLN A 4 -11.72 9.73 -4.95
N LYS A 5 -13.02 9.52 -5.26
CA LYS A 5 -13.85 8.55 -4.53
C LYS A 5 -13.33 7.13 -4.73
N LEU A 6 -12.93 6.79 -5.96
CA LEU A 6 -12.36 5.48 -6.26
C LEU A 6 -11.09 5.20 -5.45
N LEU A 7 -10.14 6.14 -5.43
CA LEU A 7 -8.89 5.99 -4.68
C LEU A 7 -9.14 5.83 -3.17
N LEU A 8 -10.08 6.59 -2.61
CA LEU A 8 -10.43 6.48 -1.18
C LEU A 8 -11.14 5.16 -0.87
N THR A 9 -12.08 4.71 -1.73
CA THR A 9 -12.75 3.41 -1.58
C THR A 9 -11.76 2.26 -1.68
N ARG A 10 -10.89 2.29 -2.69
CA ARG A 10 -9.84 1.29 -2.83
C ARG A 10 -8.92 1.29 -1.61
N ARG A 11 -8.53 2.47 -1.11
CA ARG A 11 -7.71 2.57 0.11
C ARG A 11 -8.40 1.95 1.32
N PHE A 12 -9.70 2.18 1.48
CA PHE A 12 -10.47 1.59 2.59
C PHE A 12 -10.37 0.06 2.59
N PHE A 13 -10.75 -0.57 1.49
CA PHE A 13 -10.80 -2.03 1.40
C PHE A 13 -9.42 -2.68 1.40
N SER A 14 -8.44 -2.09 0.71
CA SER A 14 -7.07 -2.62 0.74
C SER A 14 -6.44 -2.51 2.13
N THR A 15 -6.68 -1.41 2.83
CA THR A 15 -6.22 -1.25 4.22
C THR A 15 -6.93 -2.24 5.15
N LEU A 16 -8.22 -2.48 4.93
CA LEU A 16 -8.99 -3.46 5.67
C LEU A 16 -8.41 -4.87 5.48
N ALA A 17 -8.16 -5.29 4.23
CA ALA A 17 -7.53 -6.56 3.91
C ALA A 17 -6.12 -6.69 4.52
N PHE A 18 -5.31 -5.62 4.40
CA PHE A 18 -3.94 -5.58 4.94
C PHE A 18 -3.92 -5.78 6.45
N PHE A 19 -4.69 -4.99 7.21
CA PHE A 19 -4.71 -5.10 8.67
C PHE A 19 -5.44 -6.35 9.16
N SER A 20 -6.42 -6.86 8.42
CA SER A 20 -7.04 -8.16 8.73
C SER A 20 -6.02 -9.29 8.63
N MET A 21 -5.23 -9.33 7.54
CA MET A 21 -4.16 -10.30 7.40
C MET A 21 -3.08 -10.11 8.47
N GLN A 22 -2.66 -8.87 8.75
CA GLN A 22 -1.66 -8.57 9.78
C GLN A 22 -2.10 -9.05 11.17
N THR A 23 -3.39 -8.94 11.50
CA THR A 23 -3.94 -9.38 12.81
C THR A 23 -3.79 -10.89 13.00
N VAL A 24 -3.97 -11.68 11.95
CA VAL A 24 -3.86 -13.17 12.04
C VAL A 24 -2.49 -13.68 11.59
N PHE A 25 -1.61 -12.84 11.12
CA PHE A 25 -0.37 -13.24 10.46
C PHE A 25 0.50 -14.15 11.34
N PHE A 26 0.64 -13.81 12.62
CA PHE A 26 1.35 -14.63 13.58
C PHE A 26 0.73 -16.04 13.71
N ILE A 27 -0.60 -16.11 13.92
CA ILE A 27 -1.33 -17.37 14.09
C ILE A 27 -1.26 -18.20 12.81
N TYR A 28 -1.37 -17.56 11.66
CA TYR A 28 -1.26 -18.21 10.35
C TYR A 28 0.12 -18.85 10.14
N LEU A 29 1.19 -18.10 10.41
CA LEU A 29 2.57 -18.60 10.25
C LEU A 29 2.88 -19.72 11.27
N GLN A 30 2.39 -19.59 12.50
CA GLN A 30 2.51 -20.63 13.51
C GLN A 30 1.76 -21.91 13.08
N GLY A 31 0.56 -21.78 12.49
CA GLY A 31 -0.20 -22.89 11.92
C GLY A 31 0.51 -23.59 10.76
N LYS A 32 1.42 -22.91 10.05
CA LYS A 32 2.32 -23.50 9.02
C LYS A 32 3.57 -24.17 9.62
N GLY A 33 3.69 -24.24 10.94
CA GLY A 33 4.78 -24.94 11.64
C GLY A 33 6.09 -24.15 11.73
N LEU A 34 6.06 -22.81 11.50
CA LEU A 34 7.25 -21.98 11.58
C LEU A 34 7.67 -21.74 13.02
N SER A 35 8.98 -21.66 13.24
CA SER A 35 9.58 -21.26 14.52
C SER A 35 9.34 -19.78 14.82
N ASN A 36 9.40 -19.40 16.10
CA ASN A 36 9.23 -18.00 16.50
C ASN A 36 10.24 -17.03 15.83
N SER A 37 11.47 -17.51 15.56
CA SER A 37 12.49 -16.72 14.85
C SER A 37 12.13 -16.48 13.39
N GLU A 38 11.61 -17.47 12.68
CA GLU A 38 11.16 -17.34 11.31
C GLU A 38 9.94 -16.42 11.20
N ILE A 39 9.02 -16.51 12.16
CA ILE A 39 7.86 -15.61 12.25
C ILE A 39 8.32 -14.17 12.50
N ALA A 40 9.22 -13.94 13.45
CA ALA A 40 9.77 -12.63 13.74
C ALA A 40 10.50 -12.02 12.54
N PHE A 41 11.27 -12.83 11.81
CA PHE A 41 11.94 -12.39 10.58
C PHE A 41 10.92 -12.02 9.49
N SER A 42 9.88 -12.83 9.29
CA SER A 42 8.82 -12.56 8.30
C SER A 42 8.08 -11.25 8.63
N LEU A 43 7.74 -11.00 9.90
CA LEU A 43 7.13 -9.75 10.35
C LEU A 43 8.06 -8.55 10.12
N SER A 44 9.35 -8.68 10.46
CA SER A 44 10.35 -7.63 10.24
C SER A 44 10.48 -7.30 8.74
N LEU A 45 10.50 -8.32 7.89
CA LEU A 45 10.55 -8.19 6.43
C LEU A 45 9.31 -7.48 5.90
N LEU A 46 8.11 -7.82 6.40
CA LEU A 46 6.87 -7.16 6.06
C LEU A 46 6.93 -5.66 6.35
N PHE A 47 7.33 -5.28 7.57
CA PHE A 47 7.43 -3.88 7.96
C PHE A 47 8.52 -3.14 7.21
N PHE A 48 9.66 -3.78 6.96
CA PHE A 48 10.72 -3.20 6.15
C PHE A 48 10.24 -2.88 4.74
N CYS A 49 9.61 -3.85 4.05
CA CYS A 49 9.08 -3.64 2.71
C CYS A 49 7.97 -2.59 2.66
N ASN A 50 7.12 -2.54 3.69
CA ASN A 50 5.99 -1.62 3.72
C ASN A 50 6.41 -0.18 4.05
N GLN A 51 7.37 0.04 4.95
CA GLN A 51 7.69 1.36 5.48
C GLN A 51 9.05 1.90 5.03
N ALA A 52 10.12 1.10 5.14
CA ALA A 52 11.45 1.57 4.80
C ALA A 52 11.59 1.87 3.30
N LEU A 53 10.89 1.11 2.44
CA LEU A 53 10.92 1.31 1.00
C LEU A 53 9.97 2.42 0.50
N ALA A 54 9.25 3.11 1.38
CA ALA A 54 8.29 4.16 0.98
C ALA A 54 8.96 5.32 0.22
N ILE A 55 10.20 5.67 0.56
CA ILE A 55 10.97 6.70 -0.15
C ILE A 55 11.27 6.24 -1.58
N LEU A 56 11.73 5.00 -1.75
CA LEU A 56 11.98 4.42 -3.08
C LEU A 56 10.69 4.30 -3.90
N ALA A 57 9.59 3.91 -3.27
CA ALA A 57 8.28 3.84 -3.92
C ALA A 57 7.83 5.21 -4.45
N GLY A 58 8.12 6.30 -3.72
CA GLY A 58 7.89 7.68 -4.18
C GLY A 58 8.76 8.02 -5.40
N ILE A 59 10.07 7.78 -5.33
CA ILE A 59 11.02 8.02 -6.43
C ILE A 59 10.62 7.23 -7.68
N TRP A 60 10.21 5.97 -7.53
CA TRP A 60 9.73 5.15 -8.65
C TRP A 60 8.41 5.68 -9.22
N GLY A 61 7.52 6.20 -8.36
CA GLY A 61 6.29 6.87 -8.80
C GLY A 61 6.57 8.10 -9.67
N ASP A 62 7.54 8.91 -9.28
CA ASP A 62 7.94 10.10 -10.04
C ASP A 62 8.62 9.74 -11.37
N ARG A 63 9.46 8.68 -11.37
CA ARG A 63 10.22 8.26 -12.54
C ARG A 63 9.39 7.47 -13.55
N PHE A 64 8.64 6.47 -13.09
CA PHE A 64 7.92 5.51 -13.94
C PHE A 64 6.44 5.85 -14.10
N GLY A 65 5.91 6.69 -13.24
CA GLY A 65 4.53 7.14 -13.25
C GLY A 65 3.70 6.59 -12.09
N LEU A 66 2.96 7.49 -11.41
CA LEU A 66 2.12 7.16 -10.25
C LEU A 66 1.12 6.02 -10.58
N ALA A 67 0.46 6.10 -11.76
CA ALA A 67 -0.51 5.11 -12.19
C ALA A 67 0.11 3.71 -12.32
N LYS A 68 1.29 3.61 -12.95
CA LYS A 68 2.00 2.33 -13.14
C LYS A 68 2.41 1.73 -11.80
N MET A 69 2.96 2.56 -10.88
CA MET A 69 3.39 2.08 -9.57
C MET A 69 2.21 1.68 -8.69
N MET A 70 1.09 2.38 -8.77
CA MET A 70 -0.15 1.98 -8.08
C MET A 70 -0.68 0.65 -8.61
N LEU A 71 -0.70 0.45 -9.94
CA LEU A 71 -1.17 -0.78 -10.55
C LEU A 71 -0.24 -1.96 -10.22
N LEU A 72 1.08 -1.73 -10.26
CA LEU A 72 2.08 -2.72 -9.83
C LEU A 72 1.88 -3.10 -8.35
N GLY A 73 1.62 -2.12 -7.48
CA GLY A 73 1.31 -2.38 -6.08
C GLY A 73 0.09 -3.27 -5.91
N CYS A 74 -1.02 -2.96 -6.61
CA CYS A 74 -2.22 -3.80 -6.59
C CYS A 74 -1.95 -5.22 -7.09
N PHE A 75 -1.15 -5.37 -8.14
CA PHE A 75 -0.78 -6.67 -8.70
C PHE A 75 0.04 -7.50 -7.71
N LEU A 76 1.01 -6.88 -7.04
CA LEU A 76 1.80 -7.53 -6.01
C LEU A 76 0.96 -7.97 -4.80
N ASP A 77 -0.04 -7.16 -4.39
CA ASP A 77 -0.98 -7.55 -3.33
C ASP A 77 -1.75 -8.82 -3.72
N VAL A 78 -2.26 -8.91 -4.96
CA VAL A 78 -2.97 -10.10 -5.45
C VAL A 78 -2.05 -11.33 -5.48
N ILE A 79 -0.82 -11.18 -6.00
CA ILE A 79 0.18 -12.27 -6.04
C ILE A 79 0.53 -12.74 -4.63
N ALA A 80 0.67 -11.82 -3.68
CA ALA A 80 0.97 -12.15 -2.30
C ALA A 80 -0.07 -13.10 -1.70
N TYR A 81 -1.35 -12.83 -1.90
CA TYR A 81 -2.42 -13.70 -1.41
C TYR A 81 -2.43 -15.07 -2.10
N ILE A 82 -2.14 -15.14 -3.41
CA ILE A 82 -1.97 -16.42 -4.12
C ILE A 82 -0.84 -17.24 -3.46
N PHE A 83 0.29 -16.60 -3.19
CA PHE A 83 1.40 -17.28 -2.54
C PHE A 83 1.09 -17.66 -1.10
N PHE A 84 0.38 -16.86 -0.32
CA PHE A 84 -0.06 -17.26 1.02
C PHE A 84 -0.96 -18.50 0.98
N LEU A 85 -1.86 -18.61 0.01
CA LEU A 85 -2.75 -19.76 -0.14
C LEU A 85 -2.02 -21.04 -0.60
N SER A 86 -0.98 -20.90 -1.42
CA SER A 86 -0.23 -22.02 -2.01
C SER A 86 1.09 -22.33 -1.31
N ALA A 87 1.44 -21.62 -0.24
CA ALA A 87 2.75 -21.76 0.39
C ALA A 87 2.87 -23.06 1.20
N ASP A 88 3.73 -23.95 0.73
CA ASP A 88 4.10 -25.20 1.39
C ASP A 88 5.48 -25.13 2.07
N ASN A 89 6.25 -24.05 1.82
CA ASN A 89 7.59 -23.87 2.37
C ASN A 89 7.84 -22.42 2.80
N TYR A 90 8.85 -22.25 3.66
CA TYR A 90 9.20 -20.95 4.25
C TYR A 90 9.65 -19.91 3.20
N ILE A 91 10.37 -20.34 2.15
CA ILE A 91 10.86 -19.43 1.11
C ILE A 91 9.67 -18.79 0.37
N LEU A 92 8.65 -19.59 0.03
CA LEU A 92 7.46 -19.08 -0.65
C LEU A 92 6.66 -18.11 0.25
N LEU A 93 6.62 -18.38 1.56
CA LEU A 93 6.04 -17.46 2.55
C LEU A 93 6.81 -16.12 2.65
N LEU A 94 8.14 -16.16 2.56
CA LEU A 94 8.95 -14.93 2.52
C LEU A 94 8.71 -14.13 1.24
N ILE A 95 8.58 -14.79 0.09
CA ILE A 95 8.23 -14.14 -1.18
C ILE A 95 6.83 -13.50 -1.07
N ALA A 96 5.85 -14.24 -0.54
CA ALA A 96 4.50 -13.73 -0.30
C ALA A 96 4.53 -12.47 0.59
N THR A 97 5.26 -12.54 1.70
CA THR A 97 5.41 -11.43 2.67
C THR A 97 6.08 -10.21 2.03
N THR A 98 7.10 -10.42 1.22
CA THR A 98 7.80 -9.36 0.48
C THR A 98 6.85 -8.69 -0.53
N CYS A 99 6.14 -9.48 -1.33
CA CYS A 99 5.14 -8.97 -2.29
C CYS A 99 4.05 -8.18 -1.58
N PHE A 100 3.56 -8.66 -0.44
CA PHE A 100 2.52 -8.02 0.35
C PHE A 100 2.97 -6.67 0.93
N GLY A 101 4.19 -6.61 1.50
CA GLY A 101 4.76 -5.36 2.00
C GLY A 101 5.03 -4.34 0.90
N LEU A 102 5.66 -4.77 -0.20
CA LEU A 102 5.94 -3.92 -1.37
C LEU A 102 4.68 -3.44 -2.07
N GLY A 103 3.69 -4.31 -2.26
CA GLY A 103 2.42 -3.98 -2.89
C GLY A 103 1.70 -2.85 -2.14
N SER A 104 1.53 -3.03 -0.84
CA SER A 104 0.93 -2.00 0.03
C SER A 104 1.73 -0.70 0.06
N CYS A 105 3.07 -0.76 0.06
CA CYS A 105 3.97 0.39 0.02
C CYS A 105 3.81 1.18 -1.29
N LEU A 106 3.93 0.50 -2.44
CA LEU A 106 3.83 1.10 -3.77
C LEU A 106 2.47 1.75 -3.98
N PHE A 107 1.38 1.04 -3.67
CA PHE A 107 0.05 1.63 -3.79
C PHE A 107 -0.12 2.80 -2.83
N GLY A 108 0.16 2.63 -1.54
CA GLY A 108 -0.11 3.62 -0.50
C GLY A 108 0.61 4.94 -0.73
N THR A 109 1.90 4.90 -1.08
CA THR A 109 2.73 6.09 -1.33
C THR A 109 2.26 6.83 -2.58
N ASN A 110 2.06 6.09 -3.68
CA ASN A 110 1.69 6.70 -4.96
C ASN A 110 0.22 7.16 -4.98
N ALA A 111 -0.69 6.53 -4.23
CA ALA A 111 -2.06 6.99 -4.07
C ALA A 111 -2.14 8.33 -3.32
N LYS A 112 -1.31 8.52 -2.28
CA LYS A 112 -1.19 9.82 -1.59
C LYS A 112 -0.70 10.90 -2.56
N ALA A 113 0.36 10.63 -3.32
CA ALA A 113 0.89 11.56 -4.31
C ALA A 113 -0.18 11.89 -5.38
N CYS A 114 -0.91 10.89 -5.89
CA CYS A 114 -1.98 11.09 -6.85
C CYS A 114 -3.11 11.99 -6.29
N LEU A 115 -3.50 11.82 -5.03
CA LEU A 115 -4.49 12.69 -4.38
C LEU A 115 -4.01 14.13 -4.25
N LEU A 116 -2.71 14.36 -4.02
CA LEU A 116 -2.13 15.70 -3.98
C LEU A 116 -2.14 16.37 -5.37
N VAL A 117 -1.91 15.59 -6.43
CA VAL A 117 -2.03 16.06 -7.82
C VAL A 117 -3.49 16.44 -8.13
N ILE A 118 -4.46 15.63 -7.72
CA ILE A 118 -5.90 15.92 -7.89
C ILE A 118 -6.33 17.19 -7.13
N ALA A 119 -5.73 17.44 -5.96
CA ALA A 119 -6.01 18.64 -5.16
C ALA A 119 -5.55 19.95 -5.84
N GLY A 120 -4.64 19.87 -6.82
CA GLY A 120 -4.06 21.04 -7.48
C GLY A 120 -3.13 21.83 -6.55
N GLU A 121 -3.10 23.17 -6.71
CA GLU A 121 -2.18 24.03 -5.96
C GLU A 121 -2.76 24.52 -4.62
N GLU A 122 -4.07 24.42 -4.43
CA GLU A 122 -4.74 24.93 -3.24
C GLU A 122 -4.34 24.14 -1.98
N TYR A 123 -3.67 24.79 -1.05
CA TYR A 123 -3.19 24.19 0.21
C TYR A 123 -4.34 23.58 1.03
N LYS A 124 -5.49 24.27 1.13
CA LYS A 124 -6.66 23.81 1.86
C LYS A 124 -7.21 22.50 1.32
N GLU A 125 -7.29 22.34 0.00
CA GLU A 125 -7.72 21.09 -0.64
C GLU A 125 -6.72 19.96 -0.43
N LYS A 126 -5.42 20.22 -0.51
CA LYS A 126 -4.37 19.24 -0.19
C LYS A 126 -4.51 18.69 1.22
N THR A 127 -4.64 19.59 2.20
CA THR A 127 -4.83 19.22 3.62
C THR A 127 -6.13 18.43 3.81
N ARG A 128 -7.23 18.86 3.18
CA ARG A 128 -8.52 18.19 3.23
C ARG A 128 -8.47 16.77 2.68
N LEU A 129 -7.83 16.57 1.52
CA LEU A 129 -7.72 15.25 0.89
C LEU A 129 -6.79 14.32 1.66
N GLN A 130 -5.68 14.84 2.19
CA GLN A 130 -4.83 14.05 3.09
C GLN A 130 -5.57 13.64 4.37
N GLY A 131 -6.32 14.56 4.97
CA GLY A 131 -7.15 14.24 6.14
C GLY A 131 -8.20 13.17 5.84
N LYS A 132 -8.87 13.22 4.68
CA LYS A 132 -9.79 12.16 4.24
C LYS A 132 -9.08 10.82 4.05
N TYR A 133 -7.89 10.81 3.44
CA TYR A 133 -7.11 9.60 3.24
C TYR A 133 -6.70 8.96 4.57
N LEU A 134 -6.21 9.76 5.52
CA LEU A 134 -5.85 9.30 6.86
C LEU A 134 -7.09 8.78 7.61
N LYS A 135 -8.20 9.52 7.57
CA LYS A 135 -9.47 9.09 8.18
C LYS A 135 -9.90 7.72 7.66
N VAL A 136 -9.91 7.54 6.35
CA VAL A 136 -10.28 6.26 5.70
C VAL A 136 -9.34 5.13 6.13
N THR A 137 -8.02 5.39 6.17
CA THR A 137 -7.02 4.41 6.63
C THR A 137 -7.24 4.02 8.08
N SER A 138 -7.45 4.99 8.99
CA SER A 138 -7.67 4.73 10.41
C SER A 138 -8.99 3.99 10.67
N MET A 139 -10.06 4.36 9.95
CA MET A 139 -11.33 3.62 10.06
C MET A 139 -11.16 2.16 9.64
N SER A 140 -10.49 1.90 8.51
CA SER A 140 -10.26 0.54 8.03
C SER A 140 -9.44 -0.29 9.02
N SER A 141 -8.36 0.29 9.58
CA SER A 141 -7.53 -0.42 10.56
C SER A 141 -8.28 -0.72 11.86
N MET A 142 -9.23 0.13 12.26
CA MET A 142 -10.09 -0.11 13.41
C MET A 142 -11.11 -1.24 13.17
N PHE A 143 -11.66 -1.34 11.96
CA PHE A 143 -12.61 -2.40 11.61
C PHE A 143 -11.95 -3.75 11.27
N ALA A 144 -10.68 -3.77 10.90
CA ALA A 144 -9.99 -4.99 10.51
C ALA A 144 -10.01 -6.10 11.60
N PRO A 145 -9.67 -5.82 12.88
CA PRO A 145 -9.77 -6.85 13.93
C PRO A 145 -11.18 -7.40 14.11
N LEU A 146 -12.22 -6.55 13.96
CA LEU A 146 -13.63 -7.00 14.10
C LEU A 146 -14.00 -7.98 12.97
N LEU A 147 -13.53 -7.75 11.75
CA LEU A 147 -13.73 -8.66 10.62
C LEU A 147 -13.07 -10.02 10.86
N VAL A 148 -11.97 -10.05 11.60
CA VAL A 148 -11.14 -11.25 11.83
C VAL A 148 -11.73 -12.17 12.91
N ILE A 149 -12.44 -11.63 13.91
CA ILE A 149 -12.96 -12.36 15.06
C ILE A 149 -13.70 -13.66 14.67
N PRO A 150 -14.67 -13.66 13.72
CA PRO A 150 -15.38 -14.88 13.36
C PRO A 150 -14.44 -15.96 12.81
N PHE A 151 -13.45 -15.57 12.00
CA PHE A 151 -12.53 -16.53 11.38
C PHE A 151 -11.59 -17.18 12.41
N ILE A 152 -11.13 -16.43 13.42
CA ILE A 152 -10.35 -17.00 14.53
C ILE A 152 -11.24 -17.92 15.38
N LYS A 153 -12.46 -17.48 15.73
CA LYS A 153 -13.39 -18.24 16.58
C LYS A 153 -13.72 -19.61 15.98
N TYR A 154 -13.88 -19.69 14.66
CA TYR A 154 -14.23 -20.95 13.98
C TYR A 154 -13.02 -21.68 13.39
N ASN A 155 -11.78 -21.20 13.66
CA ASN A 155 -10.53 -21.76 13.14
C ASN A 155 -10.47 -21.82 11.59
N HIS A 156 -11.02 -20.80 10.92
CA HIS A 156 -11.11 -20.74 9.47
C HIS A 156 -10.25 -19.60 8.90
N ILE A 157 -8.97 -19.50 9.31
CA ILE A 157 -8.06 -18.43 8.88
C ILE A 157 -7.82 -18.44 7.35
N GLU A 158 -7.82 -19.63 6.74
CA GLU A 158 -7.67 -19.76 5.29
C GLU A 158 -8.82 -19.08 4.52
N TRP A 159 -10.06 -19.17 5.04
CA TRP A 159 -11.20 -18.47 4.46
C TRP A 159 -11.06 -16.95 4.52
N LEU A 160 -10.42 -16.41 5.57
CA LEU A 160 -10.11 -14.99 5.65
C LEU A 160 -9.15 -14.59 4.52
N ILE A 161 -8.11 -15.41 4.25
CA ILE A 161 -7.16 -15.16 3.17
C ILE A 161 -7.88 -15.15 1.82
N TRP A 162 -8.79 -16.09 1.57
CA TRP A 162 -9.63 -16.12 0.37
C TRP A 162 -10.50 -14.87 0.24
N VAL A 163 -11.11 -14.39 1.32
CA VAL A 163 -11.91 -13.15 1.33
C VAL A 163 -11.04 -11.94 0.99
N CYS A 164 -9.85 -11.83 1.62
CA CYS A 164 -8.91 -10.75 1.34
C CYS A 164 -8.39 -10.81 -0.12
N PHE A 165 -8.08 -12.01 -0.62
CA PHE A 165 -7.71 -12.23 -2.02
C PHE A 165 -8.80 -11.75 -2.98
N ALA A 166 -10.06 -12.18 -2.76
CA ALA A 166 -11.17 -11.77 -3.61
C ALA A 166 -11.37 -10.24 -3.59
N MET A 167 -11.24 -9.62 -2.40
CA MET A 167 -11.30 -8.16 -2.29
C MET A 167 -10.19 -7.48 -3.11
N GLU A 168 -8.93 -7.90 -2.97
CA GLU A 168 -7.81 -7.29 -3.71
C GLU A 168 -7.90 -7.55 -5.22
N ALA A 169 -8.35 -8.73 -5.64
CA ALA A 169 -8.56 -9.04 -7.06
C ALA A 169 -9.65 -8.14 -7.69
N ILE A 170 -10.77 -7.94 -7.01
CA ILE A 170 -11.82 -7.01 -7.45
C ILE A 170 -11.28 -5.58 -7.50
N LEU A 171 -10.56 -5.14 -6.48
CA LEU A 171 -9.98 -3.80 -6.42
C LEU A 171 -8.91 -3.58 -7.51
N PHE A 172 -8.11 -4.60 -7.82
CA PHE A 172 -7.18 -4.58 -8.94
C PHE A 172 -7.92 -4.37 -10.27
N ALA A 173 -8.96 -5.17 -10.53
CA ALA A 173 -9.77 -5.05 -11.74
C ALA A 173 -10.42 -3.65 -11.88
N LEU A 174 -10.89 -3.08 -10.76
CA LEU A 174 -11.45 -1.73 -10.74
C LEU A 174 -10.41 -0.63 -11.00
N MET A 175 -9.13 -0.86 -10.69
CA MET A 175 -8.05 0.10 -10.90
C MET A 175 -7.53 0.12 -12.35
N VAL A 176 -7.78 -0.90 -13.14
CA VAL A 176 -7.35 -0.95 -14.55
C VAL A 176 -8.02 0.14 -15.39
N LYS A 177 -9.33 0.38 -15.18
CA LYS A 177 -10.10 1.39 -15.95
C LYS A 177 -9.58 2.83 -15.76
N PRO A 178 -9.34 3.35 -14.53
CA PRO A 178 -8.87 4.71 -14.32
C PRO A 178 -7.37 4.91 -14.57
N PHE A 179 -6.64 3.85 -14.89
CA PHE A 179 -5.21 3.89 -15.18
C PHE A 179 -4.84 4.99 -16.18
N TYR A 180 -5.55 5.06 -17.31
CA TYR A 180 -5.33 6.08 -18.33
C TYR A 180 -5.64 7.50 -17.82
N GLN A 181 -6.68 7.67 -16.99
CA GLN A 181 -7.02 8.98 -16.41
C GLN A 181 -5.93 9.48 -15.44
N ILE A 182 -5.37 8.59 -14.64
CA ILE A 182 -4.27 8.93 -13.71
C ILE A 182 -3.01 9.28 -14.49
N GLN A 183 -2.72 8.54 -15.56
CA GLN A 183 -1.55 8.78 -16.40
C GLN A 183 -1.62 10.15 -17.09
N THR A 184 -2.76 10.57 -17.61
CA THR A 184 -2.94 11.89 -18.22
C THR A 184 -2.81 13.02 -17.20
N LEU A 185 -3.32 12.85 -15.97
CA LEU A 185 -3.13 13.84 -14.90
C LEU A 185 -1.65 14.04 -14.55
N GLN A 186 -0.86 13.00 -14.58
CA GLN A 186 0.56 13.06 -14.24
C GLN A 186 1.40 13.78 -15.30
N THR A 187 1.03 13.69 -16.58
CA THR A 187 1.74 14.42 -17.64
C THR A 187 1.57 15.94 -17.51
N LEU A 188 0.50 16.40 -16.85
CA LEU A 188 0.25 17.82 -16.58
C LEU A 188 1.09 18.35 -15.40
N VAL A 189 1.54 17.47 -14.51
CA VAL A 189 2.36 17.83 -13.34
C VAL A 189 3.77 17.26 -13.51
N LYS A 190 4.58 17.89 -14.38
CA LYS A 190 6.01 17.60 -14.42
C LYS A 190 6.66 18.10 -13.13
N PHE A 191 6.85 17.20 -12.20
CA PHE A 191 7.66 17.46 -11.01
C PHE A 191 9.11 17.72 -11.49
N ARG A 192 9.55 18.98 -11.49
CA ARG A 192 10.93 19.34 -11.84
C ARG A 192 11.81 18.96 -10.66
N PHE A 193 12.48 17.82 -10.72
CA PHE A 193 13.59 17.46 -9.81
C PHE A 193 14.64 18.58 -9.69
N ALA A 194 14.80 19.41 -10.76
CA ALA A 194 15.62 20.62 -10.75
C ALA A 194 15.21 21.62 -9.66
N GLN A 195 13.91 21.74 -9.34
CA GLN A 195 13.45 22.68 -8.30
C GLN A 195 13.77 22.20 -6.88
N ILE A 196 13.69 20.88 -6.63
CA ILE A 196 14.09 20.33 -5.34
C ILE A 196 15.59 20.47 -5.14
N LYS A 197 16.40 20.20 -6.17
CA LYS A 197 17.85 20.38 -6.15
C LYS A 197 18.21 21.84 -5.90
N GLU A 198 17.48 22.77 -6.49
CA GLU A 198 17.70 24.20 -6.29
C GLU A 198 17.31 24.68 -4.88
N ILE A 199 16.20 24.17 -4.31
CA ILE A 199 15.78 24.48 -2.95
C ILE A 199 16.76 23.88 -1.94
N ILE A 200 17.12 22.61 -2.07
CA ILE A 200 18.08 21.96 -1.18
C ILE A 200 19.45 22.64 -1.25
N THR A 201 19.90 23.02 -2.44
CA THR A 201 21.21 23.70 -2.60
C THR A 201 21.18 25.10 -2.03
N LYS A 202 20.10 25.84 -2.16
CA LYS A 202 19.96 27.19 -1.57
C LYS A 202 19.81 27.13 -0.05
N GLU A 203 18.98 26.28 0.47
CA GLU A 203 18.77 26.13 1.93
C GLU A 203 20.01 25.56 2.63
N PHE A 204 20.72 24.59 2.04
CA PHE A 204 21.96 24.05 2.57
C PHE A 204 23.14 25.05 2.54
N LEU A 205 23.22 25.91 1.52
CA LEU A 205 24.21 26.98 1.44
C LEU A 205 23.97 28.06 2.50
N TRP A 206 22.70 28.37 2.83
CA TRP A 206 22.39 29.34 3.89
C TRP A 206 22.73 28.85 5.29
N VAL A 207 22.56 27.56 5.59
CA VAL A 207 22.86 26.97 6.90
C VAL A 207 24.38 26.84 7.13
N HIS A 208 25.21 26.84 6.09
CA HIS A 208 26.68 26.71 6.21
C HIS A 208 27.40 28.07 6.09
N LEU A 209 26.68 29.16 5.83
CA LEU A 209 27.23 30.53 5.73
C LEU A 209 26.86 31.43 6.93
N MET A 210 26.12 30.91 7.92
CA MET A 210 25.90 31.49 9.24
C MET A 210 26.67 30.73 10.33
#